data_bd3f62ab1cad89111d5f09f28d695278
#
_entry.id   bd3f62ab1cad89111d5f09f28d695278
#
_cell.length_a   1.000
_cell.length_b   1.000
_cell.length_c   1.000
_cell.angle_alpha   90.00
_cell.angle_beta   90.00
_cell.angle_gamma   90.00
#
_symmetry.space_group_name_H-M   'P 1'
#
loop_
_entity.id
_entity.type
_entity.pdbx_description
1 polymer ?
#
loop_
_entity_poly.entity_id
_entity_poly.type
_entity_poly.pdbx_seq_one_letter_code
_entity_poly.pdbx_strand_id
1 'polypeptide(L)'
;MPLTDTARERADNLIRRLKNARVGGSFWGGRPELAKGCTVWEPRRGDAAAFCPAAGNPIFLWVDEDPAVGASGHLPGLLTGELDPWHLLDQVAQVVAPADDALAIIARLLGIPVIDSVTGKPLAHDLRARRSLAWQVLEAPTYREPFTGSEIPPEAAIDLLGEWRRHLDTVGGIGVQFGMRGWKRSQIDRFLTGVSGVPRHARTTRAALEVAGTKQAAVAIWPSRVPLEFEARAAASGVPVARVEDGFLRSPGLGVHLVPPQSIIVDREGIHYDPARPSDLERLLAEHRFPPELLCRAVALRMTIVSAGLGKYGSGGKPPAIVLPPDRRSILVIGQVADDRSVLMGDVAGGGNAGLLERARAHAPDAFLLYKPHPDVLSGHRRAGLRRETHHLADHILNRPCGLAPLLKVVDEVHVLTSLAGFEALLRGCDVMCHGAPFYAGWGLTHDLVSVPRRKRRLTLDQLVAGALLLYPLYLDPDTGLPCSAERLVARLAGATPRPSLVNRLRLFEGLIRRALRPATA
;
A
#
# COMPACT_ATOMS: atom_id res chain seq x y z
N MET A 1 -34.07 27.08 0.38
CA MET A 1 -34.74 26.55 -0.84
C MET A 1 -34.65 25.03 -0.83
N PRO A 2 -35.66 24.29 -1.31
CA PRO A 2 -35.51 22.85 -1.47
C PRO A 2 -34.47 22.57 -2.57
N LEU A 3 -33.61 21.56 -2.32
CA LEU A 3 -32.60 21.14 -3.29
C LEU A 3 -33.27 20.58 -4.55
N THR A 4 -32.72 20.85 -5.74
CA THR A 4 -33.10 20.20 -6.99
C THR A 4 -32.80 18.68 -6.93
N ASP A 5 -33.38 17.89 -7.83
CA ASP A 5 -33.16 16.44 -7.85
C ASP A 5 -31.68 16.11 -8.07
N THR A 6 -31.00 16.77 -8.99
CA THR A 6 -29.55 16.64 -9.21
C THR A 6 -28.74 16.99 -7.95
N ALA A 7 -29.11 18.04 -7.22
CA ALA A 7 -28.44 18.40 -5.97
C ALA A 7 -28.69 17.38 -4.86
N ARG A 8 -29.85 16.72 -4.85
CA ARG A 8 -30.15 15.63 -3.90
C ARG A 8 -29.29 14.39 -4.18
N GLU A 9 -29.20 13.97 -5.43
CA GLU A 9 -28.36 12.84 -5.86
C GLU A 9 -26.88 13.10 -5.53
N ARG A 10 -26.40 14.33 -5.76
CA ARG A 10 -25.06 14.76 -5.44
C ARG A 10 -24.80 14.71 -3.93
N ALA A 11 -25.71 15.21 -3.11
CA ALA A 11 -25.61 15.15 -1.65
C ALA A 11 -25.58 13.69 -1.14
N ASP A 12 -26.43 12.81 -1.67
CA ASP A 12 -26.45 11.39 -1.32
C ASP A 12 -25.15 10.69 -1.70
N ASN A 13 -24.56 11.05 -2.84
CA ASN A 13 -23.26 10.54 -3.27
C ASN A 13 -22.14 10.96 -2.30
N LEU A 14 -22.09 12.23 -1.92
CA LEU A 14 -21.09 12.73 -0.95
C LEU A 14 -21.22 12.06 0.42
N ILE A 15 -22.45 11.92 0.94
CA ILE A 15 -22.70 11.20 2.21
C ILE A 15 -22.21 9.74 2.11
N ARG A 16 -22.52 9.05 1.02
CA ARG A 16 -22.08 7.67 0.80
C ARG A 16 -20.55 7.56 0.74
N ARG A 17 -19.88 8.46 -0.01
CA ARG A 17 -18.41 8.50 -0.08
C ARG A 17 -17.78 8.79 1.28
N LEU A 18 -18.29 9.78 2.00
CA LEU A 18 -17.83 10.13 3.34
C LEU A 18 -17.95 8.94 4.29
N LYS A 19 -19.10 8.24 4.27
CA LYS A 19 -19.33 7.04 5.07
C LYS A 19 -18.35 5.92 4.73
N ASN A 20 -18.03 5.71 3.47
CA ASN A 20 -17.09 4.68 3.02
C ASN A 20 -15.64 5.04 3.39
N ALA A 21 -15.25 6.31 3.24
CA ALA A 21 -13.92 6.80 3.55
C ALA A 21 -13.69 6.98 5.05
N ARG A 22 -14.77 7.21 5.84
CA ARG A 22 -14.73 7.44 7.30
C ARG A 22 -13.78 8.58 7.69
N VAL A 23 -13.88 9.72 7.02
CA VAL A 23 -13.00 10.89 7.20
C VAL A 23 -13.78 12.13 7.63
N GLY A 24 -13.09 13.14 8.15
CA GLY A 24 -13.66 14.31 8.79
C GLY A 24 -13.55 14.23 10.31
N GLY A 25 -13.48 15.38 10.97
CA GLY A 25 -13.06 15.47 12.36
C GLY A 25 -11.65 14.93 12.55
N SER A 26 -11.30 14.58 13.78
CA SER A 26 -10.02 13.96 14.14
C SER A 26 -10.01 12.45 13.87
N PHE A 27 -10.27 12.03 12.61
CA PHE A 27 -10.33 10.62 12.24
C PHE A 27 -9.02 9.82 12.47
N TRP A 28 -7.94 10.49 12.82
CA TRP A 28 -6.66 9.93 13.26
C TRP A 28 -6.59 9.72 14.78
N GLY A 29 -7.58 10.20 15.55
CA GLY A 29 -7.61 10.20 17.01
C GLY A 29 -7.68 8.81 17.64
N GLY A 30 -7.69 8.80 18.96
CA GLY A 30 -7.83 7.59 19.77
C GLY A 30 -9.15 6.85 19.50
N ARG A 31 -9.14 5.54 19.75
CA ARG A 31 -10.30 4.65 19.51
C ARG A 31 -10.65 3.88 20.77
N PRO A 32 -11.28 4.55 21.77
CA PRO A 32 -11.67 3.88 23.01
C PRO A 32 -12.85 2.94 22.80
N GLU A 33 -12.86 1.82 23.52
CA GLU A 33 -14.02 0.93 23.58
C GLU A 33 -15.06 1.52 24.54
N LEU A 34 -16.30 1.62 24.07
CA LEU A 34 -17.44 2.15 24.82
C LEU A 34 -18.49 1.06 25.04
N ALA A 35 -19.37 1.28 26.01
CA ALA A 35 -20.55 0.45 26.14
C ALA A 35 -21.48 0.66 24.93
N LYS A 36 -21.88 -0.40 24.25
CA LYS A 36 -22.78 -0.32 23.08
C LYS A 36 -24.09 0.39 23.44
N GLY A 37 -24.53 1.29 22.57
CA GLY A 37 -25.76 2.04 22.75
C GLY A 37 -25.64 3.19 23.77
N CYS A 38 -24.42 3.59 24.13
CA CYS A 38 -24.18 4.71 25.03
C CYS A 38 -24.50 6.07 24.39
N THR A 39 -24.43 7.11 25.20
CA THR A 39 -24.47 8.51 24.78
C THR A 39 -23.07 9.11 24.94
N VAL A 40 -22.52 9.75 23.90
CA VAL A 40 -21.34 10.59 24.03
C VAL A 40 -21.79 12.03 24.19
N TRP A 41 -21.27 12.67 25.23
CA TRP A 41 -21.54 14.06 25.55
C TRP A 41 -20.28 14.89 25.44
N GLU A 42 -20.29 15.85 24.54
CA GLU A 42 -19.23 16.83 24.30
C GLU A 42 -19.76 18.22 24.63
N PRO A 43 -19.44 18.77 25.83
CA PRO A 43 -19.84 20.13 26.19
C PRO A 43 -18.98 21.17 25.47
N ARG A 44 -19.54 22.34 25.18
CA ARG A 44 -18.74 23.47 24.70
C ARG A 44 -17.75 23.92 25.78
N ARG A 45 -16.54 24.31 25.42
CA ARG A 45 -15.55 24.84 26.38
C ARG A 45 -16.19 25.95 27.22
N GLY A 46 -16.19 25.78 28.55
CA GLY A 46 -16.75 26.72 29.52
C GLY A 46 -18.18 26.47 29.97
N ASP A 47 -18.95 25.58 29.30
CA ASP A 47 -20.38 25.36 29.58
C ASP A 47 -20.67 23.99 30.22
N ALA A 48 -19.74 23.43 31.00
CA ALA A 48 -19.90 22.13 31.67
C ALA A 48 -21.16 21.99 32.57
N ALA A 49 -21.89 23.08 32.79
CA ALA A 49 -23.10 23.11 33.61
C ALA A 49 -24.43 23.19 32.83
N ALA A 50 -24.39 23.38 31.48
CA ALA A 50 -25.59 23.80 30.77
C ALA A 50 -26.57 22.67 30.40
N PHE A 51 -26.12 21.45 30.12
CA PHE A 51 -27.03 20.35 29.79
C PHE A 51 -26.41 18.99 30.10
N CYS A 52 -26.98 18.28 31.08
CA CYS A 52 -26.68 16.88 31.35
C CYS A 52 -27.80 16.02 30.72
N PRO A 53 -27.50 15.06 29.82
CA PRO A 53 -28.53 14.19 29.29
C PRO A 53 -29.21 13.38 30.38
N ALA A 54 -30.54 13.20 30.28
CA ALA A 54 -31.31 12.42 31.22
C ALA A 54 -30.84 10.97 31.30
N ALA A 55 -30.78 10.39 32.48
CA ALA A 55 -30.34 9.03 32.73
C ALA A 55 -31.21 7.99 31.98
N GLY A 56 -30.60 7.22 31.13
CA GLY A 56 -31.23 6.10 30.39
C GLY A 56 -30.17 5.17 29.81
N ASN A 57 -29.13 5.71 29.22
CA ASN A 57 -27.99 4.99 28.65
C ASN A 57 -26.69 5.40 29.37
N PRO A 58 -25.65 4.56 29.38
CA PRO A 58 -24.33 4.99 29.86
C PRO A 58 -23.88 6.25 29.14
N ILE A 59 -23.38 7.23 29.88
CA ILE A 59 -22.93 8.51 29.34
C ILE A 59 -21.41 8.56 29.42
N PHE A 60 -20.77 8.93 28.34
CA PHE A 60 -19.33 9.21 28.24
C PHE A 60 -19.14 10.70 27.97
N LEU A 61 -18.44 11.38 28.86
CA LEU A 61 -18.05 12.77 28.69
C LEU A 61 -16.77 12.84 27.89
N TRP A 62 -16.79 13.56 26.77
CA TRP A 62 -15.59 13.81 25.96
C TRP A 62 -15.14 15.27 26.14
N VAL A 63 -13.87 15.47 26.48
CA VAL A 63 -13.23 16.78 26.61
C VAL A 63 -11.85 16.76 25.95
N ASP A 64 -11.48 17.86 25.29
CA ASP A 64 -10.21 17.97 24.54
C ASP A 64 -8.98 17.95 25.44
N GLU A 65 -9.08 18.45 26.67
CA GLU A 65 -7.99 18.53 27.63
C GLU A 65 -8.36 17.79 28.91
N ASP A 66 -7.37 17.23 29.60
CA ASP A 66 -7.57 16.59 30.89
C ASP A 66 -8.18 17.63 31.87
N PRO A 67 -9.41 17.44 32.36
CA PRO A 67 -10.03 18.42 33.20
C PRO A 67 -9.30 18.44 34.56
N ALA A 68 -8.39 19.38 34.71
CA ALA A 68 -7.93 19.76 36.02
C ALA A 68 -9.13 20.31 36.77
N VAL A 69 -9.77 19.45 37.59
CA VAL A 69 -10.67 19.79 38.69
C VAL A 69 -12.18 19.96 38.43
N GLY A 70 -12.97 19.25 39.20
CA GLY A 70 -14.24 19.73 39.76
C GLY A 70 -15.51 19.00 39.35
N ALA A 71 -15.50 17.96 38.59
CA ALA A 71 -16.68 17.11 38.40
C ALA A 71 -16.80 16.10 39.57
N SER A 72 -17.29 16.54 40.69
CA SER A 72 -17.77 15.69 41.81
C SER A 72 -19.10 15.05 41.40
N GLY A 73 -19.05 14.00 40.62
CA GLY A 73 -20.20 13.20 40.26
C GLY A 73 -19.69 11.97 39.49
N HIS A 74 -20.21 10.79 39.84
CA HIS A 74 -19.89 9.52 39.15
C HIS A 74 -20.33 9.59 37.68
N LEU A 75 -19.51 10.19 36.79
CA LEU A 75 -19.66 10.03 35.37
C LEU A 75 -19.06 8.66 34.99
N PRO A 76 -19.81 7.77 34.33
CA PRO A 76 -19.38 6.39 34.07
C PRO A 76 -18.21 6.27 33.12
N GLY A 77 -17.77 7.35 32.45
CA GLY A 77 -16.59 7.36 31.59
C GLY A 77 -16.14 8.76 31.20
N LEU A 78 -14.87 9.06 31.40
CA LEU A 78 -14.23 10.28 30.94
C LEU A 78 -13.36 9.92 29.73
N LEU A 79 -13.57 10.63 28.62
CA LEU A 79 -12.79 10.53 27.39
C LEU A 79 -12.00 11.83 27.21
N THR A 80 -10.71 11.73 26.93
CA THR A 80 -9.84 12.91 26.79
C THR A 80 -9.02 12.86 25.50
N GLY A 81 -8.64 14.04 24.99
CA GLY A 81 -7.82 14.22 23.81
C GLY A 81 -8.55 14.03 22.48
N GLU A 82 -7.80 14.01 21.40
CA GLU A 82 -8.35 13.78 20.07
C GLU A 82 -8.83 12.34 19.89
N LEU A 83 -10.11 12.16 19.56
CA LEU A 83 -10.72 10.85 19.35
C LEU A 83 -11.26 10.73 17.92
N ASP A 84 -11.24 9.51 17.38
CA ASP A 84 -11.83 9.20 16.07
C ASP A 84 -13.37 9.21 16.17
N PRO A 85 -14.05 10.23 15.60
CA PRO A 85 -15.51 10.35 15.71
C PRO A 85 -16.23 9.16 15.07
N TRP A 86 -15.65 8.55 14.05
CA TRP A 86 -16.23 7.38 13.38
C TRP A 86 -16.23 6.14 14.26
N HIS A 87 -15.16 5.96 15.04
CA HIS A 87 -15.08 4.87 16.00
C HIS A 87 -16.08 5.05 17.16
N LEU A 88 -16.25 6.28 17.63
CA LEU A 88 -17.28 6.59 18.63
C LEU A 88 -18.68 6.32 18.09
N LEU A 89 -18.99 6.81 16.86
CA LEU A 89 -20.31 6.72 16.25
C LEU A 89 -20.75 5.27 15.91
N ASP A 90 -19.83 4.33 15.78
CA ASP A 90 -20.16 2.90 15.66
C ASP A 90 -20.74 2.29 16.94
N GLN A 91 -20.56 2.94 18.08
CA GLN A 91 -20.88 2.39 19.41
C GLN A 91 -22.04 3.12 20.10
N VAL A 92 -22.39 4.34 19.65
CA VAL A 92 -23.37 5.18 20.33
C VAL A 92 -24.78 5.05 19.78
N ALA A 93 -25.77 5.25 20.64
CA ALA A 93 -27.17 5.43 20.24
C ALA A 93 -27.52 6.91 20.03
N GLN A 94 -26.82 7.84 20.69
CA GLN A 94 -27.08 9.27 20.67
C GLN A 94 -25.80 10.06 20.90
N VAL A 95 -25.75 11.25 20.33
CA VAL A 95 -24.70 12.26 20.57
C VAL A 95 -25.31 13.50 21.21
N VAL A 96 -24.62 14.09 22.18
CA VAL A 96 -24.91 15.41 22.74
C VAL A 96 -23.66 16.27 22.51
N ALA A 97 -23.71 17.18 21.54
CA ALA A 97 -22.56 18.01 21.16
C ALA A 97 -23.05 19.33 20.54
N PRO A 98 -22.20 20.36 20.43
CA PRO A 98 -22.54 21.58 19.71
C PRO A 98 -22.93 21.31 18.26
N ALA A 99 -23.94 22.03 17.74
CA ALA A 99 -24.49 21.77 16.39
C ALA A 99 -23.46 21.93 15.24
N ASP A 100 -22.41 22.72 15.48
CA ASP A 100 -21.32 23.04 14.57
C ASP A 100 -20.07 22.16 14.77
N ASP A 101 -20.11 21.24 15.74
CA ASP A 101 -19.02 20.30 15.99
C ASP A 101 -18.95 19.17 14.96
N ALA A 102 -17.74 18.68 14.70
CA ALA A 102 -17.49 17.61 13.72
C ALA A 102 -18.22 16.30 14.08
N LEU A 103 -18.26 15.93 15.37
CA LEU A 103 -18.98 14.74 15.84
C LEU A 103 -20.48 14.85 15.56
N ALA A 104 -21.09 16.01 15.92
CA ALA A 104 -22.51 16.28 15.68
C ALA A 104 -22.84 16.29 14.18
N ILE A 105 -22.01 16.93 13.36
CA ILE A 105 -22.17 17.00 11.90
C ILE A 105 -22.13 15.59 11.29
N ILE A 106 -21.11 14.79 11.61
CA ILE A 106 -20.96 13.43 11.08
C ILE A 106 -22.11 12.55 11.57
N ALA A 107 -22.47 12.59 12.85
CA ALA A 107 -23.60 11.84 13.40
C ALA A 107 -24.90 12.14 12.64
N ARG A 108 -25.22 13.41 12.40
CA ARG A 108 -26.41 13.83 11.64
C ARG A 108 -26.36 13.33 10.19
N LEU A 109 -25.21 13.42 9.51
CA LEU A 109 -25.04 12.90 8.16
C LEU A 109 -25.27 11.38 8.10
N LEU A 110 -24.94 10.65 9.17
CA LEU A 110 -25.17 9.20 9.30
C LEU A 110 -26.62 8.86 9.73
N GLY A 111 -27.39 9.85 10.19
CA GLY A 111 -28.76 9.66 10.71
C GLY A 111 -28.79 9.20 12.16
N ILE A 112 -27.73 9.44 12.92
CA ILE A 112 -27.68 9.22 14.36
C ILE A 112 -28.33 10.40 15.07
N PRO A 113 -29.17 10.18 16.11
CA PRO A 113 -29.79 11.25 16.88
C PRO A 113 -28.75 12.15 17.56
N VAL A 114 -28.94 13.47 17.44
CA VAL A 114 -28.07 14.48 18.05
C VAL A 114 -28.93 15.47 18.83
N ILE A 115 -28.52 15.79 20.06
CA ILE A 115 -29.02 16.90 20.86
C ILE A 115 -27.92 17.98 20.83
N ASP A 116 -28.31 19.21 20.53
CA ASP A 116 -27.40 20.35 20.64
C ASP A 116 -27.09 20.63 22.11
N SER A 117 -25.84 20.50 22.52
CA SER A 117 -25.42 20.69 23.91
C SER A 117 -25.59 22.13 24.39
N VAL A 118 -25.69 23.10 23.47
CA VAL A 118 -25.86 24.52 23.80
C VAL A 118 -27.33 24.85 24.08
N THR A 119 -28.24 24.34 23.23
CA THR A 119 -29.68 24.70 23.32
C THR A 119 -30.54 23.63 24.01
N GLY A 120 -29.99 22.42 24.23
CA GLY A 120 -30.74 21.25 24.73
C GLY A 120 -31.78 20.71 23.74
N LYS A 121 -31.81 21.16 22.49
CA LYS A 121 -32.83 20.77 21.50
C LYS A 121 -32.32 19.68 20.57
N PRO A 122 -33.19 18.73 20.17
CA PRO A 122 -32.83 17.75 19.17
C PRO A 122 -32.58 18.40 17.80
N LEU A 123 -31.51 18.00 17.12
CA LEU A 123 -31.16 18.44 15.77
C LEU A 123 -31.81 17.54 14.71
N ALA A 124 -32.32 18.15 13.65
CA ALA A 124 -32.92 17.39 12.56
C ALA A 124 -31.87 16.52 11.84
N HIS A 125 -32.19 15.22 11.66
CA HIS A 125 -31.35 14.21 11.02
C HIS A 125 -32.14 13.32 10.04
N ASP A 126 -33.36 13.73 9.66
CA ASP A 126 -34.11 13.11 8.59
C ASP A 126 -33.39 13.27 7.23
N LEU A 127 -33.84 12.55 6.21
CA LEU A 127 -33.19 12.53 4.90
C LEU A 127 -33.06 13.93 4.26
N ARG A 128 -34.08 14.80 4.44
CA ARG A 128 -34.06 16.17 3.91
C ARG A 128 -33.01 17.02 4.63
N ALA A 129 -32.98 16.94 5.96
CA ALA A 129 -32.01 17.65 6.78
C ALA A 129 -30.57 17.18 6.48
N ARG A 130 -30.35 15.86 6.31
CA ARG A 130 -29.04 15.29 5.96
C ARG A 130 -28.54 15.81 4.61
N ARG A 131 -29.38 15.82 3.57
CA ARG A 131 -29.04 16.35 2.24
C ARG A 131 -28.70 17.84 2.30
N SER A 132 -29.50 18.62 3.04
CA SER A 132 -29.25 20.06 3.22
C SER A 132 -27.94 20.30 3.96
N LEU A 133 -27.66 19.53 5.03
CA LEU A 133 -26.40 19.60 5.77
C LEU A 133 -25.20 19.21 4.89
N ALA A 134 -25.29 18.11 4.13
CA ALA A 134 -24.23 17.69 3.21
C ALA A 134 -23.91 18.75 2.16
N TRP A 135 -24.93 19.42 1.64
CA TRP A 135 -24.72 20.53 0.73
C TRP A 135 -23.93 21.68 1.37
N GLN A 136 -24.28 22.04 2.58
CA GLN A 136 -23.62 23.14 3.33
C GLN A 136 -22.18 22.82 3.72
N VAL A 137 -21.93 21.61 4.22
CA VAL A 137 -20.62 21.27 4.84
C VAL A 137 -19.68 20.51 3.91
N LEU A 138 -20.19 19.89 2.85
CA LEU A 138 -19.35 19.11 1.90
C LEU A 138 -19.30 19.74 0.50
N GLU A 139 -20.41 20.27 -0.02
CA GLU A 139 -20.45 20.80 -1.38
C GLU A 139 -20.04 22.28 -1.46
N ALA A 140 -20.49 23.11 -0.52
CA ALA A 140 -20.26 24.57 -0.56
C ALA A 140 -18.79 24.97 -0.32
N PRO A 141 -17.98 24.27 0.50
CA PRO A 141 -16.57 24.64 0.71
C PRO A 141 -15.71 24.42 -0.53
N THR A 142 -14.68 25.26 -0.69
CA THR A 142 -13.63 25.07 -1.70
C THR A 142 -12.52 24.21 -1.13
N TYR A 143 -12.18 23.13 -1.83
CA TYR A 143 -11.10 22.21 -1.45
C TYR A 143 -9.87 22.44 -2.33
N ARG A 144 -8.68 22.32 -1.72
CA ARG A 144 -7.40 22.37 -2.41
C ARG A 144 -6.55 21.16 -2.03
N GLU A 145 -6.01 20.48 -3.04
CA GLU A 145 -5.12 19.35 -2.78
C GLU A 145 -3.75 19.85 -2.28
N PRO A 146 -3.07 19.12 -1.36
CA PRO A 146 -1.89 19.65 -0.65
C PRO A 146 -0.59 19.58 -1.45
N PHE A 147 -0.60 19.00 -2.64
CA PHE A 147 0.62 18.78 -3.43
C PHE A 147 0.97 19.96 -4.33
N THR A 148 -0.03 20.59 -4.93
CA THR A 148 0.14 21.74 -5.84
C THR A 148 -0.70 22.95 -5.44
N GLY A 149 -1.65 22.78 -4.49
CA GLY A 149 -2.62 23.79 -4.09
C GLY A 149 -3.76 23.98 -5.09
N SER A 150 -3.87 23.11 -6.08
CA SER A 150 -4.95 23.16 -7.07
C SER A 150 -6.31 22.87 -6.44
N GLU A 151 -7.35 23.52 -6.94
CA GLU A 151 -8.72 23.23 -6.53
C GLU A 151 -9.14 21.86 -7.00
N ILE A 152 -9.85 21.13 -6.12
CA ILE A 152 -10.38 19.80 -6.37
C ILE A 152 -11.85 19.72 -5.94
N PRO A 153 -12.65 18.86 -6.57
CA PRO A 153 -14.03 18.63 -6.14
C PRO A 153 -14.09 17.92 -4.78
N PRO A 154 -15.19 18.06 -4.04
CA PRO A 154 -15.34 17.45 -2.72
C PRO A 154 -15.14 15.93 -2.69
N GLU A 155 -15.53 15.23 -3.75
CA GLU A 155 -15.29 13.80 -3.89
C GLU A 155 -13.79 13.45 -3.86
N ALA A 156 -12.98 14.22 -4.58
CA ALA A 156 -11.52 14.01 -4.61
C ALA A 156 -10.87 14.34 -3.25
N ALA A 157 -11.41 15.34 -2.53
CA ALA A 157 -10.96 15.65 -1.17
C ALA A 157 -11.28 14.52 -0.20
N ILE A 158 -12.48 13.94 -0.27
CA ILE A 158 -12.87 12.78 0.55
C ILE A 158 -11.98 11.57 0.22
N ASP A 159 -11.76 11.28 -1.06
CA ASP A 159 -10.92 10.17 -1.49
C ASP A 159 -9.46 10.34 -1.03
N LEU A 160 -8.91 11.55 -1.11
CA LEU A 160 -7.56 11.87 -0.61
C LEU A 160 -7.43 11.63 0.90
N LEU A 161 -8.40 12.13 1.68
CA LEU A 161 -8.42 11.90 3.13
C LEU A 161 -8.61 10.41 3.45
N GLY A 162 -9.38 9.67 2.65
CA GLY A 162 -9.52 8.22 2.75
C GLY A 162 -8.19 7.47 2.54
N GLU A 163 -7.36 7.91 1.59
CA GLU A 163 -6.00 7.39 1.41
C GLU A 163 -5.10 7.71 2.62
N TRP A 164 -5.22 8.89 3.21
CA TRP A 164 -4.48 9.26 4.42
C TRP A 164 -4.93 8.43 5.62
N ARG A 165 -6.24 8.22 5.80
CA ARG A 165 -6.76 7.33 6.84
C ARG A 165 -6.20 5.92 6.67
N ARG A 166 -6.27 5.35 5.46
CA ARG A 166 -5.71 4.02 5.16
C ARG A 166 -4.22 3.95 5.49
N HIS A 167 -3.44 5.00 5.15
CA HIS A 167 -2.02 5.09 5.49
C HIS A 167 -1.81 5.04 7.02
N LEU A 168 -2.49 5.89 7.76
CA LEU A 168 -2.40 5.97 9.23
C LEU A 168 -2.84 4.67 9.90
N ASP A 169 -3.92 4.03 9.41
CA ASP A 169 -4.39 2.73 9.91
C ASP A 169 -3.35 1.62 9.66
N THR A 170 -2.70 1.63 8.49
CA THR A 170 -1.67 0.64 8.14
C THR A 170 -0.44 0.75 9.03
N VAL A 171 0.02 1.97 9.34
CA VAL A 171 1.20 2.19 10.18
C VAL A 171 0.87 2.29 11.66
N GLY A 172 -0.41 2.35 12.02
CA GLY A 172 -0.89 2.48 13.40
C GLY A 172 -0.33 1.38 14.31
N GLY A 173 0.04 1.76 15.54
CA GLY A 173 0.62 0.86 16.53
C GLY A 173 2.06 0.41 16.26
N ILE A 174 2.71 0.85 15.17
CA ILE A 174 4.15 0.60 14.95
C ILE A 174 4.96 1.60 15.78
N GLY A 175 5.65 1.13 16.82
CA GLY A 175 6.45 1.99 17.70
C GLY A 175 7.95 1.82 17.54
N VAL A 176 8.40 0.75 16.85
CA VAL A 176 9.81 0.41 16.68
C VAL A 176 10.06 -0.02 15.25
N GLN A 177 11.25 0.29 14.72
CA GLN A 177 11.73 -0.22 13.43
C GLN A 177 13.13 -0.85 13.59
N PHE A 178 13.32 -2.00 12.89
CA PHE A 178 14.55 -2.79 12.99
C PHE A 178 14.98 -3.33 11.61
N GLY A 179 16.28 -3.34 11.33
CA GLY A 179 16.86 -3.85 10.08
C GLY A 179 16.83 -2.86 8.90
N MET A 180 16.39 -1.61 9.08
CA MET A 180 16.36 -0.61 8.01
C MET A 180 17.78 -0.18 7.62
N ARG A 181 18.11 -0.17 6.31
CA ARG A 181 19.40 0.34 5.81
C ARG A 181 19.53 1.85 6.04
N GLY A 182 20.71 2.31 6.44
CA GLY A 182 20.94 3.72 6.77
C GLY A 182 20.49 4.70 5.69
N TRP A 183 20.80 4.43 4.42
CA TRP A 183 20.43 5.30 3.30
C TRP A 183 18.92 5.34 2.99
N LYS A 184 18.14 4.32 3.44
CA LYS A 184 16.68 4.29 3.29
C LYS A 184 15.95 4.90 4.49
N ARG A 185 16.62 5.08 5.63
CA ARG A 185 15.95 5.42 6.92
C ARG A 185 15.04 6.62 6.79
N SER A 186 15.57 7.74 6.33
CA SER A 186 14.80 8.99 6.21
C SER A 186 13.51 8.80 5.40
N GLN A 187 13.55 8.00 4.34
CA GLN A 187 12.35 7.72 3.53
C GLN A 187 11.40 6.76 4.25
N ILE A 188 11.94 5.71 4.89
CA ILE A 188 11.11 4.77 5.66
C ILE A 188 10.49 5.46 6.87
N ASP A 189 11.20 6.37 7.55
CA ASP A 189 10.67 7.19 8.63
C ASP A 189 9.41 7.95 8.19
N ARG A 190 9.45 8.61 7.00
CA ARG A 190 8.29 9.32 6.45
C ARG A 190 7.10 8.39 6.21
N PHE A 191 7.34 7.18 5.68
CA PHE A 191 6.28 6.19 5.47
C PHE A 191 5.68 5.69 6.78
N LEU A 192 6.52 5.42 7.80
CA LEU A 192 6.08 4.83 9.06
C LEU A 192 5.67 5.88 10.10
N THR A 193 5.74 7.16 9.78
CA THR A 193 5.25 8.22 10.65
C THR A 193 3.72 8.09 10.78
N GLY A 194 3.28 7.74 11.96
CA GLY A 194 1.87 7.70 12.36
C GLY A 194 1.54 8.84 13.32
N VAL A 195 0.35 8.77 13.92
CA VAL A 195 -0.12 9.75 14.91
C VAL A 195 0.84 9.85 16.11
N SER A 196 1.44 8.74 16.53
CA SER A 196 2.43 8.70 17.62
C SER A 196 3.84 9.16 17.19
N GLY A 197 3.99 9.71 15.99
CA GLY A 197 5.27 10.17 15.44
C GLY A 197 6.09 9.06 14.75
N VAL A 198 7.40 9.29 14.65
CA VAL A 198 8.34 8.37 13.99
C VAL A 198 8.68 7.19 14.90
N PRO A 199 8.56 5.92 14.44
CA PRO A 199 8.94 4.75 15.21
C PRO A 199 10.43 4.76 15.57
N ARG A 200 10.77 4.32 16.80
CA ARG A 200 12.16 4.31 17.30
C ARG A 200 13.02 3.27 16.55
N HIS A 201 14.19 3.66 16.10
CA HIS A 201 15.17 2.76 15.50
C HIS A 201 15.84 1.86 16.56
N ALA A 202 15.70 0.55 16.42
CA ALA A 202 16.46 -0.43 17.19
C ALA A 202 17.67 -0.95 16.40
N ARG A 203 18.77 -1.27 17.11
CA ARG A 203 20.00 -1.81 16.51
C ARG A 203 20.19 -3.29 16.77
N THR A 204 19.50 -3.84 17.76
CA THR A 204 19.58 -5.25 18.16
C THR A 204 18.19 -5.83 18.37
N THR A 205 18.06 -7.16 18.22
CA THR A 205 16.84 -7.91 18.53
C THR A 205 16.31 -7.60 19.93
N ARG A 206 17.21 -7.63 20.93
CA ARG A 206 16.86 -7.36 22.33
C ARG A 206 16.25 -5.97 22.48
N ALA A 207 16.92 -4.93 22.00
CA ALA A 207 16.42 -3.55 22.11
C ALA A 207 15.09 -3.35 21.36
N ALA A 208 14.89 -4.02 20.21
CA ALA A 208 13.65 -3.94 19.47
C ALA A 208 12.46 -4.50 20.27
N LEU A 209 12.64 -5.69 20.88
CA LEU A 209 11.59 -6.36 21.65
C LEU A 209 11.32 -5.67 22.99
N GLU A 210 12.36 -5.23 23.73
CA GLU A 210 12.21 -4.49 24.99
C GLU A 210 11.41 -3.19 24.81
N VAL A 211 11.80 -2.37 23.81
CA VAL A 211 11.10 -1.10 23.54
C VAL A 211 9.67 -1.33 23.07
N ALA A 212 9.45 -2.32 22.20
CA ALA A 212 8.12 -2.64 21.71
C ALA A 212 7.21 -3.15 22.83
N GLY A 213 7.70 -4.04 23.69
CA GLY A 213 6.97 -4.54 24.86
C GLY A 213 6.59 -3.43 25.84
N THR A 214 7.53 -2.53 26.17
CA THR A 214 7.24 -1.37 27.06
C THR A 214 6.18 -0.43 26.48
N LYS A 215 6.18 -0.23 25.16
CA LYS A 215 5.22 0.65 24.47
C LYS A 215 3.95 -0.06 24.05
N GLN A 216 3.81 -1.36 24.26
CA GLN A 216 2.73 -2.18 23.71
C GLN A 216 2.55 -1.99 22.19
N ALA A 217 3.66 -1.92 21.46
CA ALA A 217 3.71 -1.54 20.06
C ALA A 217 4.26 -2.66 19.18
N ALA A 218 3.95 -2.60 17.88
CA ALA A 218 4.52 -3.50 16.88
C ALA A 218 5.94 -3.07 16.48
N VAL A 219 6.73 -4.05 16.02
CA VAL A 219 8.04 -3.82 15.41
C VAL A 219 7.93 -3.92 13.89
N ALA A 220 8.23 -2.85 13.17
CA ALA A 220 8.44 -2.89 11.73
C ALA A 220 9.83 -3.44 11.41
N ILE A 221 9.91 -4.49 10.61
CA ILE A 221 11.19 -5.12 10.24
C ILE A 221 11.41 -5.08 8.72
N TRP A 222 12.70 -5.02 8.30
CA TRP A 222 13.10 -5.34 6.94
C TRP A 222 13.53 -6.83 6.91
N PRO A 223 12.72 -7.76 6.39
CA PRO A 223 12.90 -9.21 6.61
C PRO A 223 14.27 -9.75 6.20
N SER A 224 14.88 -9.23 5.12
CA SER A 224 16.19 -9.66 4.64
C SER A 224 17.37 -9.12 5.48
N ARG A 225 17.12 -8.36 6.56
CA ARG A 225 18.13 -7.65 7.35
C ARG A 225 18.06 -7.92 8.84
N VAL A 226 17.14 -8.76 9.27
CA VAL A 226 16.99 -9.19 10.65
C VAL A 226 17.42 -10.66 10.79
N PRO A 227 17.87 -11.10 11.98
CA PRO A 227 18.16 -12.50 12.23
C PRO A 227 16.96 -13.41 11.97
N LEU A 228 17.19 -14.63 11.48
CA LEU A 228 16.12 -15.58 11.14
C LEU A 228 15.21 -15.89 12.34
N GLU A 229 15.78 -15.95 13.54
CA GLU A 229 15.06 -16.22 14.78
C GLU A 229 14.26 -15.02 15.33
N PHE A 230 14.36 -13.85 14.69
CA PHE A 230 13.71 -12.64 15.21
C PHE A 230 12.19 -12.80 15.36
N GLU A 231 11.52 -13.31 14.34
CA GLU A 231 10.06 -13.45 14.36
C GLU A 231 9.58 -14.46 15.40
N ALA A 232 10.31 -15.57 15.58
CA ALA A 232 10.01 -16.57 16.61
C ALA A 232 10.19 -15.96 18.02
N ARG A 233 11.23 -15.15 18.24
CA ARG A 233 11.45 -14.45 19.50
C ARG A 233 10.40 -13.38 19.78
N ALA A 234 9.98 -12.64 18.76
CA ALA A 234 8.90 -11.66 18.87
C ALA A 234 7.57 -12.33 19.26
N ALA A 235 7.24 -13.44 18.61
CA ALA A 235 6.05 -14.24 18.93
C ALA A 235 6.09 -14.77 20.38
N ALA A 236 7.22 -15.30 20.82
CA ALA A 236 7.41 -15.77 22.20
C ALA A 236 7.28 -14.66 23.25
N SER A 237 7.54 -13.40 22.86
CA SER A 237 7.40 -12.22 23.71
C SER A 237 6.06 -11.51 23.55
N GLY A 238 5.13 -12.01 22.75
CA GLY A 238 3.84 -11.37 22.46
C GLY A 238 3.94 -10.06 21.69
N VAL A 239 5.08 -9.78 21.02
CA VAL A 239 5.31 -8.53 20.28
C VAL A 239 4.89 -8.69 18.82
N PRO A 240 3.91 -7.91 18.35
CA PRO A 240 3.48 -7.95 16.94
C PRO A 240 4.59 -7.50 15.99
N VAL A 241 4.64 -8.11 14.80
CA VAL A 241 5.64 -7.81 13.76
C VAL A 241 4.94 -7.35 12.49
N ALA A 242 5.40 -6.23 11.93
CA ALA A 242 5.03 -5.75 10.60
C ALA A 242 6.25 -5.85 9.67
N ARG A 243 6.10 -6.49 8.52
CA ARG A 243 7.19 -6.68 7.54
C ARG A 243 7.12 -5.58 6.51
N VAL A 244 8.25 -4.89 6.30
CA VAL A 244 8.36 -3.77 5.37
C VAL A 244 9.24 -4.16 4.19
N GLU A 245 8.77 -3.89 2.97
CA GLU A 245 9.52 -4.13 1.74
C GLU A 245 9.24 -3.02 0.71
N ASP A 246 10.07 -2.91 -0.34
CA ASP A 246 9.82 -2.01 -1.46
C ASP A 246 8.47 -2.36 -2.14
N GLY A 247 7.69 -1.35 -2.49
CA GLY A 247 6.43 -1.54 -3.25
C GLY A 247 6.66 -1.91 -4.72
N PHE A 248 5.57 -2.25 -5.40
CA PHE A 248 5.61 -2.71 -6.79
C PHE A 248 5.89 -1.59 -7.80
N LEU A 249 5.49 -0.35 -7.50
CA LEU A 249 5.86 0.88 -8.22
C LEU A 249 6.88 1.63 -7.38
N ARG A 250 8.18 1.36 -7.59
CA ARG A 250 9.19 1.75 -6.61
C ARG A 250 9.75 3.16 -6.80
N SER A 251 10.38 3.42 -7.95
CA SER A 251 11.09 4.70 -8.19
C SER A 251 11.65 4.72 -9.62
N PRO A 252 11.94 5.90 -10.19
CA PRO A 252 12.69 5.99 -11.45
C PRO A 252 14.17 5.64 -11.20
N GLY A 253 14.52 4.35 -11.32
CA GLY A 253 15.90 3.85 -11.15
C GLY A 253 16.04 2.70 -10.15
N LEU A 254 17.21 2.06 -10.19
CA LEU A 254 17.51 0.84 -9.43
C LEU A 254 17.82 1.14 -7.95
N GLY A 255 17.41 0.24 -7.06
CA GLY A 255 17.74 0.33 -5.64
C GLY A 255 19.23 0.22 -5.33
N VAL A 256 19.98 -0.50 -6.14
CA VAL A 256 21.47 -0.60 -6.03
C VAL A 256 22.16 0.76 -6.25
N HIS A 257 21.51 1.69 -6.94
CA HIS A 257 22.00 3.06 -7.13
C HIS A 257 21.57 4.01 -6.00
N LEU A 258 21.07 3.49 -4.87
CA LEU A 258 20.63 4.23 -3.69
C LEU A 258 19.45 5.20 -3.97
N VAL A 259 18.60 4.89 -4.95
CA VAL A 259 17.37 5.64 -5.19
C VAL A 259 16.32 5.23 -4.15
N PRO A 260 15.82 6.15 -3.30
CA PRO A 260 14.83 5.81 -2.29
C PRO A 260 13.51 5.33 -2.90
N PRO A 261 12.81 4.39 -2.24
CA PRO A 261 11.51 3.94 -2.71
C PRO A 261 10.45 5.05 -2.55
N GLN A 262 9.55 5.15 -3.51
CA GLN A 262 8.35 6.01 -3.43
C GLN A 262 7.10 5.23 -3.07
N SER A 263 7.23 3.92 -2.91
CA SER A 263 6.23 3.06 -2.33
C SER A 263 6.85 1.98 -1.47
N ILE A 264 6.14 1.60 -0.42
CA ILE A 264 6.47 0.46 0.44
C ILE A 264 5.25 -0.42 0.66
N ILE A 265 5.52 -1.61 1.11
CA ILE A 265 4.53 -2.55 1.63
C ILE A 265 4.75 -2.66 3.14
N VAL A 266 3.67 -2.73 3.89
CA VAL A 266 3.66 -3.05 5.32
C VAL A 266 2.69 -4.21 5.51
N ASP A 267 3.20 -5.40 5.80
CA ASP A 267 2.44 -6.65 5.91
C ASP A 267 2.53 -7.21 7.35
N ARG A 268 1.40 -7.49 7.94
CA ARG A 268 1.32 -7.96 9.34
C ARG A 268 1.16 -9.47 9.44
N GLU A 269 0.59 -10.13 8.45
CA GLU A 269 0.40 -11.58 8.43
C GLU A 269 1.65 -12.32 7.92
N GLY A 270 2.20 -11.87 6.79
CA GLY A 270 3.33 -12.51 6.14
C GLY A 270 4.16 -11.55 5.31
N ILE A 271 4.40 -11.92 4.06
CA ILE A 271 4.95 -11.04 3.03
C ILE A 271 4.61 -11.63 1.65
N HIS A 272 4.26 -10.82 0.69
CA HIS A 272 3.75 -11.21 -0.62
C HIS A 272 4.62 -12.20 -1.42
N TYR A 273 5.92 -12.29 -1.13
CA TYR A 273 6.85 -13.18 -1.83
C TYR A 273 7.11 -14.51 -1.10
N ASP A 274 6.51 -14.73 0.08
CA ASP A 274 6.61 -15.99 0.82
C ASP A 274 5.34 -16.84 0.61
N PRO A 275 5.37 -17.86 -0.28
CA PRO A 275 4.19 -18.68 -0.53
C PRO A 275 3.92 -19.71 0.58
N ALA A 276 4.81 -19.88 1.57
CA ALA A 276 4.64 -20.86 2.62
C ALA A 276 3.53 -20.49 3.62
N ARG A 277 3.26 -19.19 3.76
CA ARG A 277 2.22 -18.66 4.66
C ARG A 277 1.40 -17.56 3.99
N PRO A 278 0.17 -17.27 4.50
CA PRO A 278 -0.63 -16.17 3.98
C PRO A 278 0.05 -14.81 4.21
N SER A 279 -0.33 -13.82 3.41
CA SER A 279 0.05 -12.41 3.56
C SER A 279 -1.19 -11.53 3.56
N ASP A 280 -1.07 -10.28 4.01
CA ASP A 280 -2.16 -9.31 3.92
C ASP A 280 -2.64 -9.15 2.46
N LEU A 281 -1.73 -9.20 1.47
CA LEU A 281 -2.10 -9.19 0.05
C LEU A 281 -2.91 -10.45 -0.33
N GLU A 282 -2.46 -11.64 0.10
CA GLU A 282 -3.17 -12.88 -0.22
C GLU A 282 -4.58 -12.87 0.36
N ARG A 283 -4.74 -12.45 1.62
CA ARG A 283 -6.06 -12.30 2.27
C ARG A 283 -6.93 -11.28 1.54
N LEU A 284 -6.37 -10.12 1.19
CA LEU A 284 -7.06 -9.08 0.44
C LEU A 284 -7.57 -9.60 -0.92
N LEU A 285 -6.74 -10.30 -1.67
CA LEU A 285 -7.12 -10.88 -2.96
C LEU A 285 -8.19 -11.98 -2.82
N ALA A 286 -8.12 -12.77 -1.74
CA ALA A 286 -9.06 -13.86 -1.49
C ALA A 286 -10.44 -13.36 -1.04
N GLU A 287 -10.51 -12.33 -0.20
CA GLU A 287 -11.71 -11.99 0.56
C GLU A 287 -12.33 -10.63 0.19
N HIS A 288 -11.52 -9.67 -0.26
CA HIS A 288 -12.02 -8.31 -0.49
C HIS A 288 -13.10 -8.26 -1.58
N ARG A 289 -14.16 -7.48 -1.30
CA ARG A 289 -15.17 -7.13 -2.30
C ARG A 289 -14.66 -5.93 -3.10
N PHE A 290 -14.45 -6.10 -4.38
CA PHE A 290 -13.99 -5.06 -5.29
C PHE A 290 -15.20 -4.33 -5.88
N PRO A 291 -15.60 -3.16 -5.35
CA PRO A 291 -16.73 -2.42 -5.89
C PRO A 291 -16.41 -1.85 -7.28
N PRO A 292 -17.43 -1.58 -8.12
CA PRO A 292 -17.23 -1.10 -9.50
C PRO A 292 -16.32 0.13 -9.60
N GLU A 293 -16.44 1.08 -8.69
CA GLU A 293 -15.65 2.32 -8.68
C GLU A 293 -14.14 2.02 -8.49
N LEU A 294 -13.81 1.06 -7.62
CA LEU A 294 -12.43 0.62 -7.40
C LEU A 294 -11.87 -0.10 -8.64
N LEU A 295 -12.70 -0.91 -9.32
CA LEU A 295 -12.30 -1.58 -10.56
C LEU A 295 -12.09 -0.58 -11.70
N CYS A 296 -12.94 0.45 -11.83
CA CYS A 296 -12.73 1.53 -12.79
C CYS A 296 -11.39 2.26 -12.54
N ARG A 297 -11.05 2.54 -11.28
CA ARG A 297 -9.73 3.10 -10.92
C ARG A 297 -8.59 2.15 -11.32
N ALA A 298 -8.73 0.85 -11.06
CA ALA A 298 -7.72 -0.15 -11.41
C ALA A 298 -7.49 -0.23 -12.92
N VAL A 299 -8.55 -0.21 -13.74
CA VAL A 299 -8.46 -0.15 -15.20
C VAL A 299 -7.71 1.11 -15.65
N ALA A 300 -8.13 2.28 -15.17
CA ALA A 300 -7.51 3.56 -15.53
C ALA A 300 -6.02 3.60 -15.15
N LEU A 301 -5.68 3.15 -13.94
CA LEU A 301 -4.29 3.07 -13.47
C LEU A 301 -3.46 2.12 -14.34
N ARG A 302 -3.97 0.91 -14.65
CA ARG A 302 -3.31 -0.06 -15.54
C ARG A 302 -3.07 0.54 -16.92
N MET A 303 -4.07 1.17 -17.53
CA MET A 303 -3.93 1.81 -18.84
C MET A 303 -2.86 2.91 -18.82
N THR A 304 -2.82 3.73 -17.76
CA THR A 304 -1.79 4.77 -17.59
C THR A 304 -0.39 4.16 -17.46
N ILE A 305 -0.20 3.11 -16.66
CA ILE A 305 1.08 2.39 -16.52
C ILE A 305 1.54 1.82 -17.86
N VAL A 306 0.63 1.19 -18.60
CA VAL A 306 0.94 0.54 -19.89
C VAL A 306 1.28 1.58 -20.96
N SER A 307 0.47 2.63 -21.12
CA SER A 307 0.67 3.69 -22.11
C SER A 307 1.96 4.49 -21.86
N ALA A 308 2.29 4.75 -20.60
CA ALA A 308 3.54 5.42 -20.21
C ALA A 308 4.77 4.48 -20.24
N GLY A 309 4.61 3.20 -20.54
CA GLY A 309 5.70 2.21 -20.55
C GLY A 309 6.37 2.00 -19.19
N LEU A 310 5.64 2.27 -18.10
CA LEU A 310 6.18 2.18 -16.74
C LEU A 310 6.33 0.73 -16.28
N GLY A 311 7.36 0.48 -15.47
CA GLY A 311 7.58 -0.73 -14.68
C GLY A 311 8.07 -0.37 -13.29
N LYS A 312 8.51 -1.35 -12.51
CA LYS A 312 9.02 -1.18 -11.14
C LYS A 312 10.04 -0.04 -11.00
N TYR A 313 10.85 0.19 -12.02
CA TYR A 313 11.97 1.13 -12.02
C TYR A 313 11.78 2.32 -12.99
N GLY A 314 10.55 2.67 -13.29
CA GLY A 314 10.20 3.74 -14.22
C GLY A 314 10.12 3.28 -15.68
N SER A 315 10.11 4.21 -16.64
CA SER A 315 10.10 3.91 -18.06
C SER A 315 11.44 3.27 -18.48
N GLY A 316 11.38 2.08 -19.05
CA GLY A 316 12.56 1.36 -19.55
C GLY A 316 13.15 2.03 -20.79
N GLY A 317 14.48 1.95 -20.94
CA GLY A 317 15.23 2.47 -22.10
C GLY A 317 14.79 1.93 -23.46
N LYS A 318 15.55 2.27 -24.51
CA LYS A 318 15.26 1.84 -25.90
C LYS A 318 15.17 0.31 -26.00
N PRO A 319 14.29 -0.21 -26.89
CA PRO A 319 14.24 -1.64 -27.17
C PRO A 319 15.60 -2.10 -27.73
N PRO A 320 16.03 -3.33 -27.43
CA PRO A 320 17.17 -3.89 -28.09
C PRO A 320 16.84 -4.14 -29.56
N ALA A 321 17.84 -4.01 -30.42
CA ALA A 321 17.74 -4.41 -31.83
C ALA A 321 17.76 -5.95 -31.89
N ILE A 322 16.62 -6.60 -31.70
CA ILE A 322 16.46 -8.06 -31.82
C ILE A 322 15.47 -8.31 -32.94
N VAL A 323 15.85 -9.17 -33.85
CA VAL A 323 14.97 -9.73 -34.88
C VAL A 323 14.47 -11.08 -34.34
N LEU A 324 13.19 -11.14 -34.01
CA LEU A 324 12.53 -12.39 -33.62
C LEU A 324 12.15 -13.15 -34.89
N PRO A 325 12.37 -14.49 -34.95
CA PRO A 325 11.92 -15.30 -36.07
C PRO A 325 10.39 -15.26 -36.19
N PRO A 326 9.84 -14.93 -37.36
CA PRO A 326 8.39 -14.79 -37.53
C PRO A 326 7.65 -16.14 -37.53
N ASP A 327 8.34 -17.22 -37.74
CA ASP A 327 7.84 -18.60 -37.83
C ASP A 327 7.99 -19.41 -36.54
N ARG A 328 8.57 -18.80 -35.50
CA ARG A 328 8.76 -19.44 -34.19
C ARG A 328 8.10 -18.61 -33.08
N ARG A 329 7.38 -19.29 -32.16
CA ARG A 329 6.88 -18.69 -30.95
C ARG A 329 8.03 -18.09 -30.14
N SER A 330 7.91 -16.85 -29.71
CA SER A 330 8.94 -16.13 -28.97
C SER A 330 8.62 -16.09 -27.47
N ILE A 331 9.50 -16.61 -26.64
CA ILE A 331 9.33 -16.70 -25.19
C ILE A 331 10.42 -15.89 -24.50
N LEU A 332 10.00 -14.95 -23.65
CA LEU A 332 10.90 -14.17 -22.83
C LEU A 332 11.10 -14.84 -21.46
N VAL A 333 12.28 -15.36 -21.21
CA VAL A 333 12.67 -15.98 -19.93
C VAL A 333 13.39 -14.94 -19.07
N ILE A 334 12.79 -14.62 -17.88
CA ILE A 334 13.27 -13.55 -17.00
C ILE A 334 14.18 -14.11 -15.89
N GLY A 335 15.45 -13.80 -15.98
CA GLY A 335 16.42 -14.10 -14.93
C GLY A 335 16.26 -13.18 -13.71
N GLN A 336 16.51 -13.73 -12.53
CA GLN A 336 16.44 -13.04 -11.24
C GLN A 336 17.79 -13.08 -10.53
N VAL A 337 17.94 -12.28 -9.47
CA VAL A 337 19.09 -12.36 -8.57
C VAL A 337 18.98 -13.63 -7.74
N ALA A 338 19.98 -14.51 -7.79
CA ALA A 338 19.89 -15.85 -7.20
C ALA A 338 19.70 -15.87 -5.68
N ASP A 339 20.21 -14.87 -4.96
CA ASP A 339 20.10 -14.71 -3.50
C ASP A 339 18.99 -13.72 -3.10
N ASP A 340 18.05 -13.40 -4.01
CA ASP A 340 16.85 -12.62 -3.67
C ASP A 340 15.89 -13.46 -2.83
N ARG A 341 15.29 -12.85 -1.81
CA ARG A 341 14.36 -13.54 -0.91
C ARG A 341 13.16 -14.12 -1.65
N SER A 342 12.68 -13.44 -2.67
CA SER A 342 11.57 -13.94 -3.49
C SER A 342 11.92 -15.22 -4.24
N VAL A 343 13.18 -15.36 -4.68
CA VAL A 343 13.68 -16.60 -5.31
C VAL A 343 13.88 -17.69 -4.27
N LEU A 344 14.56 -17.36 -3.15
CA LEU A 344 14.84 -18.32 -2.09
C LEU A 344 13.59 -18.96 -1.47
N MET A 345 12.49 -18.20 -1.41
CA MET A 345 11.22 -18.66 -0.82
C MET A 345 10.25 -19.19 -1.87
N GLY A 346 10.21 -18.60 -3.06
CA GLY A 346 9.20 -18.85 -4.08
C GLY A 346 9.62 -19.78 -5.21
N ASP A 347 10.92 -20.11 -5.37
CA ASP A 347 11.39 -21.14 -6.31
C ASP A 347 11.21 -22.54 -5.72
N VAL A 348 9.96 -22.95 -5.56
CA VAL A 348 9.59 -24.23 -4.95
C VAL A 348 10.08 -25.43 -5.76
N ALA A 349 10.17 -25.29 -7.09
CA ALA A 349 10.69 -26.34 -7.98
C ALA A 349 12.22 -26.46 -7.94
N GLY A 350 12.91 -25.45 -7.42
CA GLY A 350 14.36 -25.39 -7.33
C GLY A 350 15.07 -25.16 -8.67
N GLY A 351 16.40 -25.09 -8.61
CA GLY A 351 17.27 -24.91 -9.76
C GLY A 351 17.53 -23.45 -10.17
N GLY A 352 16.84 -22.48 -9.58
CA GLY A 352 17.06 -21.07 -9.86
C GLY A 352 16.89 -20.71 -11.34
N ASN A 353 17.72 -19.78 -11.83
CA ASN A 353 17.68 -19.35 -13.24
C ASN A 353 18.03 -20.47 -14.23
N ALA A 354 18.90 -21.41 -13.86
CA ALA A 354 19.25 -22.55 -14.69
C ALA A 354 18.03 -23.48 -14.86
N GLY A 355 17.42 -23.89 -13.75
CA GLY A 355 16.22 -24.72 -13.79
C GLY A 355 15.02 -24.03 -14.47
N LEU A 356 14.90 -22.70 -14.35
CA LEU A 356 13.90 -21.93 -15.11
C LEU A 356 14.11 -22.10 -16.61
N LEU A 357 15.36 -21.93 -17.10
CA LEU A 357 15.67 -22.01 -18.53
C LEU A 357 15.51 -23.43 -19.05
N GLU A 358 15.94 -24.45 -18.28
CA GLU A 358 15.74 -25.88 -18.58
C GLU A 358 14.27 -26.22 -18.75
N ARG A 359 13.42 -25.81 -17.78
CA ARG A 359 11.96 -26.03 -17.82
C ARG A 359 11.30 -25.28 -18.98
N ALA A 360 11.76 -24.04 -19.27
CA ALA A 360 11.22 -23.26 -20.37
C ALA A 360 11.53 -23.96 -21.73
N ARG A 361 12.76 -24.47 -21.93
CA ARG A 361 13.12 -25.20 -23.12
C ARG A 361 12.35 -26.54 -23.23
N ALA A 362 12.21 -27.27 -22.11
CA ALA A 362 11.44 -28.53 -22.09
C ALA A 362 9.96 -28.30 -22.41
N HIS A 363 9.37 -27.17 -21.93
CA HIS A 363 7.99 -26.81 -22.22
C HIS A 363 7.75 -26.44 -23.68
N ALA A 364 8.70 -25.75 -24.29
CA ALA A 364 8.58 -25.26 -25.66
C ALA A 364 9.90 -25.54 -26.48
N PRO A 365 10.09 -26.81 -26.92
CA PRO A 365 11.36 -27.21 -27.60
C PRO A 365 11.68 -26.39 -28.84
N ASP A 366 10.68 -26.01 -29.61
CA ASP A 366 10.83 -25.32 -30.91
C ASP A 366 10.73 -23.80 -30.79
N ALA A 367 10.40 -23.26 -29.60
CA ALA A 367 10.24 -21.82 -29.41
C ALA A 367 11.60 -21.09 -29.44
N PHE A 368 11.58 -19.82 -29.84
CA PHE A 368 12.71 -18.92 -29.70
C PHE A 368 12.79 -18.39 -28.27
N LEU A 369 13.75 -18.88 -27.49
CA LEU A 369 13.93 -18.45 -26.09
C LEU A 369 14.87 -17.26 -25.99
N LEU A 370 14.33 -16.13 -25.56
CA LEU A 370 15.05 -14.91 -25.28
C LEU A 370 15.30 -14.79 -23.78
N TYR A 371 16.53 -15.00 -23.30
CA TYR A 371 16.86 -14.87 -21.88
C TYR A 371 17.26 -13.43 -21.52
N LYS A 372 16.58 -12.86 -20.55
CA LYS A 372 16.85 -11.52 -20.02
C LYS A 372 17.40 -11.60 -18.58
N PRO A 373 18.73 -11.41 -18.38
CA PRO A 373 19.30 -11.32 -17.05
C PRO A 373 18.74 -10.15 -16.23
N HIS A 374 18.77 -10.27 -14.91
CA HIS A 374 18.36 -9.18 -14.02
C HIS A 374 19.27 -7.94 -14.21
N PRO A 375 18.73 -6.71 -14.17
CA PRO A 375 19.54 -5.48 -14.34
C PRO A 375 20.71 -5.36 -13.34
N ASP A 376 20.54 -5.77 -12.07
CA ASP A 376 21.62 -5.76 -11.08
C ASP A 376 22.74 -6.75 -11.37
N VAL A 377 22.44 -7.82 -12.10
CA VAL A 377 23.44 -8.77 -12.60
C VAL A 377 24.21 -8.13 -13.76
N LEU A 378 23.50 -7.55 -14.73
CA LEU A 378 24.13 -6.85 -15.86
C LEU A 378 25.01 -5.66 -15.43
N SER A 379 24.62 -4.97 -14.34
CA SER A 379 25.40 -3.87 -13.76
C SER A 379 26.61 -4.33 -12.93
N GLY A 380 26.82 -5.66 -12.78
CA GLY A 380 27.94 -6.21 -12.03
C GLY A 380 27.80 -6.19 -10.49
N HIS A 381 26.67 -5.74 -9.93
CA HIS A 381 26.48 -5.64 -8.48
C HIS A 381 26.04 -6.95 -7.83
N ARG A 382 25.47 -7.90 -8.58
CA ARG A 382 24.94 -9.17 -8.06
C ARG A 382 25.37 -10.36 -8.94
N ARG A 383 25.26 -11.58 -8.40
CA ARG A 383 25.60 -12.81 -9.14
C ARG A 383 24.44 -13.28 -10.01
N ALA A 384 24.73 -13.81 -11.20
CA ALA A 384 23.74 -14.27 -12.16
C ALA A 384 23.04 -15.55 -11.73
N GLY A 385 23.74 -16.48 -11.07
CA GLY A 385 23.22 -17.81 -10.80
C GLY A 385 22.92 -18.65 -12.05
N LEU A 386 23.31 -18.20 -13.26
CA LEU A 386 23.17 -18.94 -14.51
C LEU A 386 24.51 -19.64 -14.82
N ARG A 387 24.48 -20.94 -14.95
CA ARG A 387 25.69 -21.74 -15.32
C ARG A 387 25.95 -21.64 -16.81
N ARG A 388 27.22 -21.64 -17.21
CA ARG A 388 27.61 -21.60 -18.62
C ARG A 388 27.03 -22.77 -19.41
N GLU A 389 26.93 -23.94 -18.78
CA GLU A 389 26.38 -25.16 -19.37
C GLU A 389 24.92 -25.03 -19.82
N THR A 390 24.17 -24.07 -19.24
CA THR A 390 22.75 -23.84 -19.60
C THR A 390 22.56 -22.73 -20.65
N HIS A 391 23.63 -22.02 -21.05
CA HIS A 391 23.51 -20.92 -22.00
C HIS A 391 22.99 -21.38 -23.38
N HIS A 392 23.32 -22.61 -23.80
CA HIS A 392 22.89 -23.18 -25.07
C HIS A 392 21.38 -23.42 -25.17
N LEU A 393 20.67 -23.40 -24.01
CA LEU A 393 19.21 -23.55 -23.96
C LEU A 393 18.46 -22.29 -24.41
N ALA A 394 19.11 -21.11 -24.36
CA ALA A 394 18.55 -19.88 -24.89
C ALA A 394 19.07 -19.62 -26.32
N ASP A 395 18.17 -19.29 -27.25
CA ASP A 395 18.55 -18.89 -28.60
C ASP A 395 19.25 -17.51 -28.60
N HIS A 396 18.85 -16.62 -27.64
CA HIS A 396 19.51 -15.34 -27.49
C HIS A 396 19.55 -14.90 -26.01
N ILE A 397 20.70 -14.38 -25.56
CA ILE A 397 20.88 -13.82 -24.20
C ILE A 397 21.13 -12.33 -24.33
N LEU A 398 20.26 -11.52 -23.64
CA LEU A 398 20.39 -10.08 -23.56
C LEU A 398 21.56 -9.67 -22.66
N ASN A 399 22.66 -9.24 -23.24
CA ASN A 399 23.89 -8.88 -22.53
C ASN A 399 24.02 -7.37 -22.25
N ARG A 400 23.02 -6.57 -22.65
CA ARG A 400 22.94 -5.13 -22.42
C ARG A 400 21.66 -4.77 -21.68
N PRO A 401 21.69 -3.75 -20.82
CA PRO A 401 20.49 -3.25 -20.17
C PRO A 401 19.47 -2.77 -21.22
N CYS A 402 18.25 -3.27 -21.13
CA CYS A 402 17.11 -2.85 -21.94
C CYS A 402 15.84 -2.81 -21.09
N GLY A 403 14.90 -1.96 -21.50
CA GLY A 403 13.59 -1.88 -20.87
C GLY A 403 12.77 -3.15 -21.04
N LEU A 404 11.99 -3.49 -20.04
CA LEU A 404 11.09 -4.63 -20.12
C LEU A 404 9.87 -4.33 -21.01
N ALA A 405 9.27 -3.15 -20.87
CA ALA A 405 8.05 -2.77 -21.58
C ALA A 405 8.14 -2.90 -23.12
N PRO A 406 9.26 -2.50 -23.80
CA PRO A 406 9.41 -2.74 -25.23
C PRO A 406 9.49 -4.22 -25.62
N LEU A 407 10.08 -5.07 -24.78
CA LEU A 407 10.16 -6.52 -25.02
C LEU A 407 8.80 -7.18 -24.93
N LEU A 408 8.00 -6.79 -23.92
CA LEU A 408 6.65 -7.31 -23.70
C LEU A 408 5.65 -6.97 -24.83
N LYS A 409 6.02 -6.10 -25.77
CA LYS A 409 5.20 -5.78 -26.95
C LYS A 409 5.43 -6.74 -28.12
N VAL A 410 6.52 -7.50 -28.09
CA VAL A 410 6.99 -8.28 -29.25
C VAL A 410 7.15 -9.77 -28.97
N VAL A 411 7.06 -10.20 -27.72
CA VAL A 411 7.10 -11.61 -27.33
C VAL A 411 5.70 -12.15 -27.12
N ASP A 412 5.52 -13.46 -27.37
CA ASP A 412 4.23 -14.13 -27.25
C ASP A 412 3.96 -14.56 -25.81
N GLU A 413 5.01 -14.92 -25.06
CA GLU A 413 4.88 -15.46 -23.70
C GLU A 413 6.05 -15.05 -22.82
N VAL A 414 5.83 -15.02 -21.51
CA VAL A 414 6.82 -14.66 -20.49
C VAL A 414 6.93 -15.76 -19.43
N HIS A 415 8.13 -16.30 -19.24
CA HIS A 415 8.46 -17.28 -18.21
C HIS A 415 9.21 -16.66 -17.05
N VAL A 416 8.75 -16.91 -15.83
CA VAL A 416 9.32 -16.34 -14.60
C VAL A 416 9.40 -17.39 -13.48
N LEU A 417 10.31 -17.19 -12.52
CA LEU A 417 10.21 -17.84 -11.21
C LEU A 417 9.19 -17.08 -10.34
N THR A 418 9.62 -15.95 -9.81
CA THR A 418 8.82 -15.12 -8.87
C THR A 418 8.90 -13.63 -9.22
N SER A 419 9.45 -13.32 -10.39
CA SER A 419 9.75 -11.94 -10.79
C SER A 419 8.50 -11.08 -10.93
N LEU A 420 8.56 -9.85 -10.45
CA LEU A 420 7.53 -8.84 -10.71
C LEU A 420 7.33 -8.58 -12.22
N ALA A 421 8.32 -8.94 -13.05
CA ALA A 421 8.19 -8.86 -14.52
C ALA A 421 7.01 -9.66 -15.07
N GLY A 422 6.63 -10.77 -14.44
CA GLY A 422 5.40 -11.50 -14.78
C GLY A 422 4.13 -10.69 -14.51
N PHE A 423 4.07 -9.98 -13.39
CA PHE A 423 2.96 -9.04 -13.15
C PHE A 423 2.94 -7.90 -14.16
N GLU A 424 4.11 -7.33 -14.51
CA GLU A 424 4.20 -6.29 -15.55
C GLU A 424 3.78 -6.81 -16.94
N ALA A 425 4.01 -8.11 -17.22
CA ALA A 425 3.56 -8.80 -18.42
C ALA A 425 2.02 -8.96 -18.43
N LEU A 426 1.43 -9.42 -17.32
CA LEU A 426 -0.04 -9.50 -17.16
C LEU A 426 -0.72 -8.15 -17.39
N LEU A 427 -0.16 -7.04 -16.85
CA LEU A 427 -0.69 -5.70 -17.08
C LEU A 427 -0.81 -5.33 -18.56
N ARG A 428 0.03 -5.94 -19.41
CA ARG A 428 0.12 -5.70 -20.87
C ARG A 428 -0.59 -6.75 -21.70
N GLY A 429 -1.24 -7.72 -21.06
CA GLY A 429 -1.98 -8.78 -21.73
C GLY A 429 -1.11 -9.90 -22.30
N CYS A 430 0.16 -10.04 -21.86
CA CYS A 430 1.01 -11.17 -22.25
C CYS A 430 0.60 -12.43 -21.50
N ASP A 431 0.73 -13.58 -22.12
CA ASP A 431 0.66 -14.88 -21.46
C ASP A 431 1.85 -15.06 -20.51
N VAL A 432 1.59 -15.52 -19.29
CA VAL A 432 2.63 -15.68 -18.27
C VAL A 432 2.63 -17.09 -17.70
N MET A 433 3.81 -17.73 -17.76
CA MET A 433 4.06 -19.01 -17.10
C MET A 433 4.91 -18.81 -15.85
N CYS A 434 4.38 -19.22 -14.70
CA CYS A 434 5.04 -19.17 -13.40
C CYS A 434 5.67 -20.52 -13.07
N HIS A 435 7.01 -20.56 -13.00
CA HIS A 435 7.79 -21.74 -12.58
C HIS A 435 8.01 -21.81 -11.07
N GLY A 436 7.70 -20.75 -10.35
CA GLY A 436 7.61 -20.63 -8.90
C GLY A 436 6.24 -20.10 -8.47
N ALA A 437 6.14 -19.61 -7.24
CA ALA A 437 4.88 -19.18 -6.65
C ALA A 437 4.85 -17.66 -6.31
N PRO A 438 4.87 -16.73 -7.30
CA PRO A 438 4.75 -15.31 -7.05
C PRO A 438 3.35 -14.96 -6.51
N PHE A 439 3.19 -13.72 -6.02
CA PHE A 439 1.91 -13.28 -5.45
C PHE A 439 0.74 -13.27 -6.44
N TYR A 440 1.02 -13.14 -7.73
CA TYR A 440 0.00 -13.11 -8.79
C TYR A 440 -0.33 -14.48 -9.38
N ALA A 441 0.40 -15.55 -9.01
CA ALA A 441 0.10 -16.94 -9.39
C ALA A 441 -1.04 -17.53 -8.55
N GLY A 442 -1.76 -18.52 -9.08
CA GLY A 442 -2.81 -19.25 -8.39
C GLY A 442 -4.19 -18.58 -8.42
N TRP A 443 -4.36 -17.48 -9.14
CA TRP A 443 -5.63 -16.76 -9.25
C TRP A 443 -6.36 -16.96 -10.59
N GLY A 444 -5.85 -17.86 -11.46
CA GLY A 444 -6.41 -18.15 -12.77
C GLY A 444 -6.08 -17.14 -13.87
N LEU A 445 -5.02 -16.34 -13.67
CA LEU A 445 -4.50 -15.34 -14.62
C LEU A 445 -3.18 -15.76 -15.27
N THR A 446 -2.57 -16.85 -14.78
CA THR A 446 -1.26 -17.35 -15.18
C THR A 446 -1.32 -18.87 -15.40
N HIS A 447 -0.35 -19.39 -16.14
CA HIS A 447 -0.07 -20.83 -16.21
C HIS A 447 0.91 -21.18 -15.08
N ASP A 448 0.44 -21.90 -14.06
CA ASP A 448 1.20 -22.13 -12.84
C ASP A 448 1.72 -23.56 -12.77
N LEU A 449 3.05 -23.76 -12.73
CA LEU A 449 3.67 -25.06 -12.50
C LEU A 449 3.69 -25.45 -11.00
N VAL A 450 3.52 -24.47 -10.12
CA VAL A 450 3.47 -24.66 -8.67
C VAL A 450 2.10 -24.25 -8.16
N SER A 451 1.44 -25.19 -7.46
CA SER A 451 0.14 -24.90 -6.83
C SER A 451 0.31 -24.21 -5.50
N VAL A 452 -0.56 -23.22 -5.24
CA VAL A 452 -0.75 -22.60 -3.91
C VAL A 452 -2.18 -22.88 -3.47
N PRO A 453 -2.45 -23.98 -2.72
CA PRO A 453 -3.80 -24.48 -2.45
C PRO A 453 -4.74 -23.50 -1.73
N ARG A 454 -4.20 -22.49 -1.05
CA ARG A 454 -4.98 -21.44 -0.38
C ARG A 454 -5.63 -20.46 -1.36
N ARG A 455 -5.07 -20.26 -2.56
CA ARG A 455 -5.54 -19.31 -3.58
C ARG A 455 -6.64 -19.93 -4.43
N LYS A 456 -7.84 -20.04 -3.86
CA LYS A 456 -8.98 -20.73 -4.49
C LYS A 456 -9.85 -19.82 -5.37
N ARG A 457 -9.77 -18.50 -5.18
CA ARG A 457 -10.59 -17.53 -5.91
C ARG A 457 -10.01 -17.31 -7.31
N ARG A 458 -10.88 -17.29 -8.33
CA ARG A 458 -10.49 -16.77 -9.65
C ARG A 458 -10.70 -15.26 -9.67
N LEU A 459 -9.67 -14.53 -10.09
CA LEU A 459 -9.69 -13.07 -10.19
C LEU A 459 -9.73 -12.63 -11.64
N THR A 460 -10.28 -11.43 -11.88
CA THR A 460 -9.98 -10.67 -13.09
C THR A 460 -8.64 -9.93 -12.92
N LEU A 461 -8.01 -9.54 -14.03
CA LEU A 461 -6.78 -8.75 -13.98
C LEU A 461 -6.98 -7.44 -13.19
N ASP A 462 -8.12 -6.78 -13.35
CA ASP A 462 -8.39 -5.51 -12.69
C ASP A 462 -8.64 -5.68 -11.17
N GLN A 463 -9.13 -6.83 -10.71
CA GLN A 463 -9.16 -7.18 -9.28
C GLN A 463 -7.75 -7.39 -8.72
N LEU A 464 -6.87 -8.07 -9.46
CA LEU A 464 -5.47 -8.22 -9.07
C LEU A 464 -4.76 -6.86 -9.01
N VAL A 465 -4.98 -5.99 -10.00
CA VAL A 465 -4.44 -4.61 -10.03
C VAL A 465 -4.96 -3.79 -8.85
N ALA A 466 -6.26 -3.84 -8.58
CA ALA A 466 -6.86 -3.14 -7.44
C ALA A 466 -6.21 -3.57 -6.11
N GLY A 467 -6.09 -4.88 -5.87
CA GLY A 467 -5.43 -5.41 -4.68
C GLY A 467 -3.96 -5.00 -4.60
N ALA A 468 -3.20 -5.30 -5.65
CA ALA A 468 -1.75 -5.15 -5.65
C ALA A 468 -1.26 -3.69 -5.75
N LEU A 469 -1.99 -2.80 -6.42
CA LEU A 469 -1.54 -1.43 -6.65
C LEU A 469 -2.37 -0.35 -5.93
N LEU A 470 -3.66 -0.56 -5.66
CA LEU A 470 -4.48 0.46 -5.01
C LEU A 470 -4.62 0.25 -3.50
N LEU A 471 -4.70 -1.02 -3.04
CA LEU A 471 -5.05 -1.31 -1.65
C LEU A 471 -3.86 -1.74 -0.78
N TYR A 472 -2.89 -2.48 -1.32
CA TYR A 472 -1.82 -3.07 -0.51
C TYR A 472 -0.63 -2.14 -0.25
N PRO A 473 -0.06 -1.42 -1.24
CA PRO A 473 1.08 -0.54 -0.98
C PRO A 473 0.70 0.81 -0.39
N LEU A 474 1.66 1.42 0.30
CA LEU A 474 1.67 2.82 0.68
C LEU A 474 2.52 3.63 -0.30
N TYR A 475 2.08 4.84 -0.60
CA TYR A 475 2.73 5.75 -1.54
C TYR A 475 3.03 7.10 -0.90
N LEU A 476 4.17 7.70 -1.25
CA LEU A 476 4.48 9.09 -0.93
C LEU A 476 4.73 9.89 -2.21
N ASP A 477 4.19 11.09 -2.26
CA ASP A 477 4.51 12.04 -3.31
C ASP A 477 6.01 12.42 -3.23
N PRO A 478 6.77 12.32 -4.33
CA PRO A 478 8.22 12.53 -4.31
C PRO A 478 8.65 13.94 -3.89
N ASP A 479 7.84 14.95 -4.15
CA ASP A 479 8.18 16.35 -3.91
C ASP A 479 7.81 16.81 -2.50
N THR A 480 6.62 16.44 -2.04
CA THR A 480 6.11 16.87 -0.73
C THR A 480 6.42 15.88 0.39
N GLY A 481 6.61 14.61 0.05
CA GLY A 481 6.76 13.51 1.02
C GLY A 481 5.46 13.16 1.75
N LEU A 482 4.32 13.71 1.32
CA LEU A 482 3.01 13.41 1.88
C LEU A 482 2.44 12.09 1.31
N PRO A 483 1.61 11.37 2.07
CA PRO A 483 0.88 10.21 1.55
C PRO A 483 0.05 10.61 0.32
N CYS A 484 0.10 9.78 -0.71
CA CYS A 484 -0.63 10.03 -1.96
C CYS A 484 -1.22 8.76 -2.55
N SER A 485 -2.05 8.90 -3.57
CA SER A 485 -2.60 7.75 -4.30
C SER A 485 -1.58 7.14 -5.28
N ALA A 486 -1.84 5.89 -5.70
CA ALA A 486 -1.07 5.22 -6.75
C ALA A 486 -1.09 6.01 -8.06
N GLU A 487 -2.24 6.58 -8.41
CA GLU A 487 -2.45 7.37 -9.64
C GLU A 487 -1.54 8.60 -9.65
N ARG A 488 -1.43 9.29 -8.52
CA ARG A 488 -0.53 10.45 -8.42
C ARG A 488 0.93 10.03 -8.58
N LEU A 489 1.38 8.98 -7.89
CA LEU A 489 2.75 8.49 -8.07
C LEU A 489 3.01 8.11 -9.53
N VAL A 490 2.08 7.38 -10.18
CA VAL A 490 2.21 6.98 -11.59
C VAL A 490 2.30 8.19 -12.50
N ALA A 491 1.47 9.21 -12.32
CA ALA A 491 1.55 10.46 -13.08
C ALA A 491 2.92 11.16 -12.92
N ARG A 492 3.47 11.19 -11.69
CA ARG A 492 4.81 11.73 -11.43
C ARG A 492 5.92 10.91 -12.09
N LEU A 493 5.83 9.56 -12.03
CA LEU A 493 6.80 8.67 -12.68
C LEU A 493 6.76 8.77 -14.21
N ALA A 494 5.58 8.95 -14.80
CA ALA A 494 5.40 9.13 -16.24
C ALA A 494 6.03 10.43 -16.76
N GLY A 495 5.95 11.51 -15.97
CA GLY A 495 6.55 12.81 -16.31
C GLY A 495 8.04 12.97 -15.90
N ALA A 496 8.58 12.02 -15.14
CA ALA A 496 9.94 12.13 -14.61
C ALA A 496 11.00 11.76 -15.66
N THR A 497 11.85 12.71 -16.03
CA THR A 497 13.12 12.39 -16.69
C THR A 497 14.13 11.95 -15.62
N PRO A 498 14.71 10.75 -15.71
CA PRO A 498 15.73 10.30 -14.77
C PRO A 498 16.92 11.25 -14.76
N ARG A 499 17.10 12.01 -13.70
CA ARG A 499 18.33 12.81 -13.48
C ARG A 499 19.23 12.03 -12.54
N PRO A 500 20.30 11.37 -13.02
CA PRO A 500 21.20 10.65 -12.14
C PRO A 500 21.94 11.63 -11.24
N SER A 501 21.82 11.47 -9.92
CA SER A 501 22.63 12.22 -8.94
C SER A 501 24.12 11.85 -9.09
N LEU A 502 25.01 12.68 -8.53
CA LEU A 502 26.46 12.37 -8.51
C LEU A 502 26.73 11.00 -7.87
N VAL A 503 26.00 10.66 -6.81
CA VAL A 503 26.09 9.34 -6.15
C VAL A 503 25.68 8.22 -7.10
N ASN A 504 24.62 8.41 -7.90
CA ASN A 504 24.19 7.43 -8.89
C ASN A 504 25.25 7.23 -9.98
N ARG A 505 25.89 8.33 -10.43
CA ARG A 505 26.99 8.25 -11.43
C ARG A 505 28.20 7.51 -10.87
N LEU A 506 28.59 7.78 -9.61
CA LEU A 506 29.69 7.07 -8.94
C LEU A 506 29.39 5.59 -8.79
N ARG A 507 28.16 5.21 -8.42
CA ARG A 507 27.73 3.79 -8.33
C ARG A 507 27.70 3.08 -9.68
N LEU A 508 27.25 3.76 -10.73
CA LEU A 508 27.34 3.23 -12.08
C LEU A 508 28.79 2.94 -12.49
N PHE A 509 29.69 3.87 -12.20
CA PHE A 509 31.13 3.72 -12.47
C PHE A 509 31.75 2.59 -11.63
N GLU A 510 31.44 2.48 -10.34
CA GLU A 510 31.84 1.35 -9.49
C GLU A 510 31.37 0.00 -10.07
N GLY A 511 30.12 -0.07 -10.56
CA GLY A 511 29.59 -1.27 -11.20
C GLY A 511 30.35 -1.66 -12.45
N LEU A 512 30.74 -0.68 -13.29
CA LEU A 512 31.56 -0.94 -14.50
C LEU A 512 32.94 -1.47 -14.14
N ILE A 513 33.60 -0.89 -13.13
CA ILE A 513 34.91 -1.38 -12.64
C ILE A 513 34.78 -2.80 -12.13
N ARG A 514 33.80 -3.09 -11.30
CA ARG A 514 33.57 -4.44 -10.76
C ARG A 514 33.30 -5.47 -11.86
N ARG A 515 32.61 -5.07 -12.93
CA ARG A 515 32.38 -5.93 -14.09
C ARG A 515 33.67 -6.21 -14.86
N ALA A 516 34.50 -5.16 -15.06
CA ALA A 516 35.78 -5.30 -15.74
C ALA A 516 36.81 -6.16 -14.99
N LEU A 517 36.77 -6.11 -13.65
CA LEU A 517 37.65 -6.86 -12.76
C LEU A 517 37.20 -8.29 -12.46
N ARG A 518 36.01 -8.71 -12.94
CA ARG A 518 35.55 -10.11 -12.76
C ARG A 518 36.26 -11.02 -13.71
N PRO A 519 36.91 -12.11 -13.22
CA PRO A 519 37.46 -13.13 -14.12
C PRO A 519 36.33 -13.75 -14.95
N ALA A 520 36.63 -14.14 -16.17
CA ALA A 520 35.69 -14.70 -17.16
C ALA A 520 35.07 -16.06 -16.73
N THR A 521 35.29 -16.49 -15.50
CA THR A 521 34.94 -17.80 -14.93
C THR A 521 33.82 -17.77 -13.85
N ALA A 522 33.06 -16.68 -13.68
CA ALA A 522 31.96 -16.63 -12.73
C ALA A 522 30.59 -16.60 -13.40
#